data_48139c5635401c03f1b917a911e906c8
#
_entry.id   48139c5635401c03f1b917a911e906c8
#
_cell.length_a   1.000
_cell.length_b   1.000
_cell.length_c   1.000
_cell.angle_alpha   90.00
_cell.angle_beta   90.00
_cell.angle_gamma   90.00
#
_symmetry.space_group_name_H-M   'P 1'
#
loop_
_entity.id
_entity.type
_entity.pdbx_description
1 polymer ?
#
loop_
_entity_poly.entity_id
_entity_poly.type
_entity_poly.pdbx_seq_one_letter_code
_entity_poly.pdbx_strand_id
1 'polypeptide(L)'
;MSTSTATIPAAAAATANGANHHTADTFRPLLKALSLAASVHSQSGEPKHRTGTSTITHNQLEQILQHLADPNFTSSRENHAQIGSALTCLKFCRLDIQAETFALAARIFLDCCLDVYVPPLDNETEEYTASSPSGADVEYRGTLDLVGTGGDGKDTFNVSTTAAMVAAGVKGVRVCKHGAKASSSTSGSADLLMSLGIPLLSLPASQLPSVLRKSKFSFLFAQLYHPALAPLGPIRRSLGFPTIFNVLGPLINPAKPKRCILGVHSYYLGRIFAEALRKRGTQRAWIVCGQEGLDEISPAGKTDVWELKDGEITEFTIEPEDFGLQKHPLEHVGSHSADENAAIVLKMFSTPDSSSLPEAPLELNMPLEPANFLNFAPETMVHVRSLPSIPKTVRLQAIKDYTLLQSAALLYVGSYARSLKEATVLARQSIESGAALRALETFRDESSLSIARQEEEEKNKAKSRKQKESLKESRKSIEETIKDQDQYSYLPEIRQDAAVGTDD
;
A
#
# COMPACT_ATOMS: atom_id res chain seq x y z
N MET A 1 29.44 -0.93 20.90
CA MET A 1 28.47 -0.18 20.08
C MET A 1 27.31 -1.13 19.81
N SER A 2 26.24 -0.98 20.58
CA SER A 2 25.12 -1.92 20.59
C SER A 2 24.10 -1.50 19.53
N THR A 3 23.91 -2.37 18.57
CA THR A 3 22.88 -2.24 17.53
C THR A 3 21.50 -2.45 18.15
N SER A 4 20.74 -1.38 18.26
CA SER A 4 19.32 -1.42 18.62
C SER A 4 18.52 -1.92 17.42
N THR A 5 18.13 -3.18 17.43
CA THR A 5 17.10 -3.73 16.56
C THR A 5 15.76 -3.15 16.98
N ALA A 6 15.18 -2.30 16.14
CA ALA A 6 13.82 -1.84 16.31
C ALA A 6 12.86 -3.04 16.21
N THR A 7 12.35 -3.47 17.35
CA THR A 7 11.29 -4.47 17.46
C THR A 7 9.99 -3.83 16.99
N ILE A 8 9.46 -4.31 15.87
CA ILE A 8 8.09 -3.99 15.43
C ILE A 8 7.14 -4.47 16.53
N PRO A 9 6.29 -3.63 17.11
CA PRO A 9 5.35 -4.08 18.12
C PRO A 9 4.40 -5.10 17.49
N ALA A 10 4.28 -6.26 18.11
CA ALA A 10 3.29 -7.26 17.76
C ALA A 10 1.90 -6.60 17.82
N ALA A 11 1.27 -6.49 16.66
CA ALA A 11 -0.10 -5.99 16.55
C ALA A 11 -0.98 -6.88 17.42
N ALA A 12 -1.81 -6.23 18.25
CA ALA A 12 -2.79 -6.89 19.10
C ALA A 12 -3.65 -7.83 18.26
N ALA A 13 -3.57 -9.11 18.57
CA ALA A 13 -4.40 -10.13 17.97
C ALA A 13 -5.86 -9.78 18.21
N ALA A 14 -6.60 -9.60 17.12
CA ALA A 14 -8.04 -9.52 17.18
C ALA A 14 -8.57 -10.79 17.82
N THR A 15 -9.25 -10.64 18.94
CA THR A 15 -9.98 -11.68 19.63
C THR A 15 -11.11 -12.15 18.73
N ALA A 16 -11.05 -13.41 18.30
CA ALA A 16 -12.20 -14.03 17.68
C ALA A 16 -12.25 -15.52 17.94
N ASN A 17 -13.34 -15.95 18.28
CA ASN A 17 -14.01 -17.23 18.27
C ASN A 17 -13.29 -18.40 17.55
N GLY A 18 -13.05 -19.48 18.33
CA GLY A 18 -12.82 -20.84 17.83
C GLY A 18 -11.44 -21.01 17.18
N ALA A 19 -10.46 -21.43 17.97
CA ALA A 19 -9.08 -21.66 17.52
C ALA A 19 -8.98 -22.73 16.41
N ASN A 20 -9.13 -22.35 15.17
CA ASN A 20 -8.55 -23.09 14.05
C ASN A 20 -7.04 -22.78 14.08
N HIS A 21 -6.26 -23.64 14.75
CA HIS A 21 -4.81 -23.52 14.71
C HIS A 21 -4.31 -23.91 13.32
N HIS A 22 -3.81 -22.92 12.56
CA HIS A 22 -3.11 -23.14 11.29
C HIS A 22 -1.74 -23.76 11.59
N THR A 23 -1.62 -25.07 11.38
CA THR A 23 -0.41 -25.85 11.66
C THR A 23 0.03 -26.64 10.43
N ALA A 24 1.26 -27.19 10.46
CA ALA A 24 1.74 -28.11 9.44
C ALA A 24 0.82 -29.31 9.24
N ASP A 25 0.23 -29.82 10.32
CA ASP A 25 -0.64 -30.99 10.28
C ASP A 25 -2.02 -30.67 9.68
N THR A 26 -2.59 -29.50 10.00
CA THR A 26 -3.87 -29.06 9.37
C THR A 26 -3.68 -28.67 7.92
N PHE A 27 -2.48 -28.24 7.51
CA PHE A 27 -2.17 -27.88 6.12
C PHE A 27 -1.86 -29.07 5.23
N ARG A 28 -1.27 -30.13 5.78
CA ARG A 28 -0.82 -31.31 5.01
C ARG A 28 -1.94 -31.99 4.17
N PRO A 29 -3.17 -32.21 4.69
CA PRO A 29 -4.27 -32.75 3.88
C PRO A 29 -4.67 -31.83 2.71
N LEU A 30 -4.66 -30.52 2.92
CA LEU A 30 -4.96 -29.51 1.89
C LEU A 30 -3.89 -29.51 0.80
N LEU A 31 -2.61 -29.56 1.19
CA LEU A 31 -1.51 -29.65 0.25
C LEU A 31 -1.55 -30.94 -0.57
N LYS A 32 -1.91 -32.07 0.05
CA LYS A 32 -2.08 -33.36 -0.65
C LYS A 32 -3.18 -33.27 -1.70
N ALA A 33 -4.33 -32.70 -1.35
CA ALA A 33 -5.44 -32.49 -2.29
C ALA A 33 -5.03 -31.58 -3.46
N LEU A 34 -4.31 -30.47 -3.16
CA LEU A 34 -3.83 -29.54 -4.17
C LEU A 34 -2.78 -30.17 -5.11
N SER A 35 -1.88 -31.00 -4.58
CA SER A 35 -0.87 -31.69 -5.38
C SER A 35 -1.49 -32.75 -6.33
N LEU A 36 -2.54 -33.43 -5.88
CA LEU A 36 -3.31 -34.35 -6.74
C LEU A 36 -4.02 -33.59 -7.88
N ALA A 37 -4.63 -32.44 -7.57
CA ALA A 37 -5.23 -31.60 -8.59
C ALA A 37 -4.19 -31.11 -9.63
N ALA A 38 -3.00 -30.72 -9.17
CA ALA A 38 -1.91 -30.30 -10.06
C ALA A 38 -1.40 -31.43 -10.96
N SER A 39 -1.32 -32.67 -10.47
CA SER A 39 -0.87 -33.81 -11.27
C SER A 39 -1.84 -34.16 -12.40
N VAL A 40 -3.15 -34.02 -12.20
CA VAL A 40 -4.18 -34.22 -13.23
C VAL A 40 -4.10 -33.12 -14.30
N HIS A 41 -3.87 -31.89 -13.93
CA HIS A 41 -3.74 -30.75 -14.86
C HIS A 41 -2.53 -30.89 -15.80
N SER A 42 -1.40 -31.39 -15.30
CA SER A 42 -0.16 -31.51 -16.08
C SER A 42 -0.22 -32.63 -17.13
N GLN A 43 -1.11 -33.62 -17.00
CA GLN A 43 -1.24 -34.75 -17.93
C GLN A 43 -2.23 -34.50 -19.08
N SER A 44 -3.08 -33.49 -18.96
CA SER A 44 -4.07 -33.15 -19.99
C SER A 44 -3.61 -31.92 -20.78
N GLY A 45 -2.99 -32.11 -21.91
CA GLY A 45 -2.50 -31.06 -22.81
C GLY A 45 -3.60 -30.21 -23.50
N GLU A 46 -4.86 -30.27 -23.07
CA GLU A 46 -5.97 -29.38 -23.47
C GLU A 46 -6.96 -29.17 -22.33
N PRO A 47 -7.60 -28.00 -22.22
CA PRO A 47 -8.65 -27.75 -21.24
C PRO A 47 -9.95 -28.50 -21.68
N LYS A 48 -9.98 -29.80 -21.51
CA LYS A 48 -11.24 -30.56 -21.68
C LYS A 48 -12.04 -30.43 -20.40
N HIS A 49 -13.28 -29.93 -20.52
CA HIS A 49 -14.35 -30.12 -19.54
C HIS A 49 -14.45 -31.61 -19.16
N ARG A 50 -13.71 -32.05 -18.14
CA ARG A 50 -13.90 -33.35 -17.51
C ARG A 50 -14.61 -33.17 -16.19
N THR A 51 -15.88 -33.51 -16.18
CA THR A 51 -16.64 -33.89 -15.00
C THR A 51 -16.01 -35.16 -14.41
N GLY A 52 -15.22 -35.00 -13.31
CA GLY A 52 -14.66 -36.15 -12.59
C GLY A 52 -13.45 -35.83 -11.70
N THR A 53 -13.68 -35.51 -10.45
CA THR A 53 -13.00 -35.97 -9.22
C THR A 53 -11.52 -35.68 -9.00
N SER A 54 -11.01 -34.47 -9.26
CA SER A 54 -9.86 -33.96 -8.49
C SER A 54 -9.80 -32.44 -8.58
N THR A 55 -10.87 -31.73 -8.26
CA THR A 55 -10.91 -30.28 -8.17
C THR A 55 -10.81 -29.89 -6.72
N ILE A 56 -9.95 -28.89 -6.44
CA ILE A 56 -9.93 -28.22 -5.14
C ILE A 56 -11.29 -27.58 -4.93
N THR A 57 -11.95 -27.89 -3.83
CA THR A 57 -13.21 -27.25 -3.45
C THR A 57 -12.97 -25.82 -3.00
N HIS A 58 -14.01 -24.97 -3.09
CA HIS A 58 -13.93 -23.59 -2.60
C HIS A 58 -13.48 -23.52 -1.14
N ASN A 59 -14.01 -24.38 -0.26
CA ASN A 59 -13.61 -24.43 1.15
C ASN A 59 -12.15 -24.84 1.34
N GLN A 60 -11.63 -25.80 0.57
CA GLN A 60 -10.21 -26.18 0.63
C GLN A 60 -9.32 -25.04 0.17
N LEU A 61 -9.67 -24.33 -0.90
CA LEU A 61 -8.94 -23.17 -1.38
C LEU A 61 -8.95 -22.05 -0.34
N GLU A 62 -10.10 -21.80 0.29
CA GLU A 62 -10.21 -20.82 1.39
C GLU A 62 -9.30 -21.18 2.55
N GLN A 63 -9.31 -22.42 3.01
CA GLN A 63 -8.42 -22.88 4.08
C GLN A 63 -6.93 -22.78 3.70
N ILE A 64 -6.55 -23.08 2.46
CA ILE A 64 -5.18 -22.88 1.98
C ILE A 64 -4.77 -21.41 2.09
N LEU A 65 -5.61 -20.50 1.60
CA LEU A 65 -5.33 -19.07 1.64
C LEU A 65 -5.32 -18.50 3.06
N GLN A 66 -6.16 -19.03 3.97
CA GLN A 66 -6.14 -18.66 5.39
C GLN A 66 -4.83 -19.09 6.07
N HIS A 67 -4.31 -20.29 5.81
CA HIS A 67 -2.98 -20.67 6.30
C HIS A 67 -1.88 -19.75 5.75
N LEU A 68 -1.94 -19.39 4.46
CA LEU A 68 -0.98 -18.47 3.85
C LEU A 68 -1.10 -17.03 4.38
N ALA A 69 -2.23 -16.65 4.96
CA ALA A 69 -2.47 -15.35 5.57
C ALA A 69 -2.13 -15.32 7.08
N ASP A 70 -1.84 -16.45 7.71
CA ASP A 70 -1.47 -16.51 9.12
C ASP A 70 0.04 -16.33 9.31
N PRO A 71 0.50 -15.20 9.91
CA PRO A 71 1.92 -14.98 10.17
C PRO A 71 2.55 -16.05 11.09
N ASN A 72 1.80 -16.66 12.00
CA ASN A 72 2.33 -17.71 12.87
C ASN A 72 2.70 -18.96 12.05
N PHE A 73 1.86 -19.34 11.08
CA PHE A 73 2.11 -20.44 10.18
C PHE A 73 3.25 -20.11 9.19
N THR A 74 3.19 -18.92 8.57
CA THR A 74 4.11 -18.55 7.48
C THR A 74 5.49 -18.13 7.95
N SER A 75 5.67 -17.72 9.21
CA SER A 75 6.98 -17.39 9.78
C SER A 75 7.78 -18.62 10.22
N SER A 76 7.12 -19.77 10.44
CA SER A 76 7.81 -21.00 10.82
C SER A 76 8.58 -21.59 9.65
N ARG A 77 9.90 -21.71 9.78
CA ARG A 77 10.77 -22.29 8.74
C ARG A 77 10.40 -23.73 8.37
N GLU A 78 9.86 -24.49 9.31
CA GLU A 78 9.40 -25.86 9.10
C GLU A 78 8.27 -25.94 8.06
N ASN A 79 7.49 -24.88 7.92
CA ASN A 79 6.37 -24.81 6.99
C ASN A 79 6.78 -24.30 5.59
N HIS A 80 8.00 -23.76 5.41
CA HIS A 80 8.42 -23.16 4.14
C HIS A 80 8.32 -24.10 2.94
N ALA A 81 8.69 -25.38 3.14
CA ALA A 81 8.57 -26.40 2.08
C ALA A 81 7.09 -26.63 1.68
N GLN A 82 6.19 -26.69 2.64
CA GLN A 82 4.76 -26.84 2.38
C GLN A 82 4.17 -25.61 1.69
N ILE A 83 4.55 -24.40 2.13
CA ILE A 83 4.11 -23.13 1.54
C ILE A 83 4.61 -23.02 0.10
N GLY A 84 5.90 -23.28 -0.15
CA GLY A 84 6.48 -23.27 -1.50
C GLY A 84 5.80 -24.26 -2.43
N SER A 85 5.54 -25.49 -1.95
CA SER A 85 4.81 -26.50 -2.70
C SER A 85 3.37 -26.08 -3.03
N ALA A 86 2.67 -25.45 -2.07
CA ALA A 86 1.31 -24.96 -2.28
C ALA A 86 1.26 -23.86 -3.34
N LEU A 87 2.17 -22.89 -3.29
CA LEU A 87 2.27 -21.81 -4.28
C LEU A 87 2.57 -22.37 -5.69
N THR A 88 3.44 -23.38 -5.77
CA THR A 88 3.76 -24.08 -7.01
C THR A 88 2.52 -24.80 -7.56
N CYS A 89 1.82 -25.56 -6.71
CA CYS A 89 0.63 -26.30 -7.11
C CYS A 89 -0.53 -25.37 -7.53
N LEU A 90 -0.74 -24.24 -6.82
CA LEU A 90 -1.73 -23.24 -7.23
C LEU A 90 -1.47 -22.75 -8.66
N LYS A 91 -0.20 -22.51 -9.00
CA LYS A 91 0.21 -22.12 -10.36
C LYS A 91 -0.05 -23.22 -11.39
N PHE A 92 0.34 -24.46 -11.12
CA PHE A 92 0.10 -25.58 -12.03
C PHE A 92 -1.36 -25.91 -12.23
N CYS A 93 -2.20 -25.72 -11.21
CA CYS A 93 -3.65 -25.80 -11.31
C CYS A 93 -4.29 -24.60 -12.01
N ARG A 94 -3.53 -23.55 -12.35
CA ARG A 94 -4.01 -22.26 -12.86
C ARG A 94 -5.04 -21.60 -11.93
N LEU A 95 -5.01 -21.92 -10.63
CA LEU A 95 -5.85 -21.28 -9.61
C LEU A 95 -5.37 -19.87 -9.32
N ASP A 96 -4.08 -19.60 -9.51
CA ASP A 96 -3.43 -18.30 -9.33
C ASP A 96 -3.84 -17.23 -10.37
N ILE A 97 -4.68 -17.59 -11.35
CA ILE A 97 -5.20 -16.70 -12.39
C ILE A 97 -6.73 -16.88 -12.58
N GLN A 98 -7.45 -17.14 -11.51
CA GLN A 98 -8.92 -17.24 -11.52
C GLN A 98 -9.56 -16.12 -10.71
N ALA A 99 -10.67 -15.58 -11.21
CA ALA A 99 -11.40 -14.49 -10.58
C ALA A 99 -11.88 -14.82 -9.15
N GLU A 100 -12.35 -16.08 -8.96
CA GLU A 100 -12.74 -16.60 -7.65
C GLU A 100 -11.58 -16.58 -6.65
N THR A 101 -10.43 -17.08 -7.08
CA THR A 101 -9.22 -17.14 -6.24
C THR A 101 -8.74 -15.75 -5.88
N PHE A 102 -8.74 -14.81 -6.83
CA PHE A 102 -8.38 -13.42 -6.56
C PHE A 102 -9.35 -12.75 -5.60
N ALA A 103 -10.66 -12.90 -5.80
CA ALA A 103 -11.66 -12.32 -4.91
C ALA A 103 -11.55 -12.88 -3.48
N LEU A 104 -11.34 -14.19 -3.36
CA LEU A 104 -11.17 -14.89 -2.09
C LEU A 104 -9.86 -14.48 -1.38
N ALA A 105 -8.73 -14.51 -2.09
CA ALA A 105 -7.45 -14.09 -1.56
C ALA A 105 -7.49 -12.62 -1.12
N ALA A 106 -8.05 -11.74 -1.95
CA ALA A 106 -8.19 -10.33 -1.61
C ALA A 106 -9.02 -10.11 -0.34
N ARG A 107 -10.13 -10.84 -0.16
CA ARG A 107 -10.92 -10.77 1.07
C ARG A 107 -10.10 -11.19 2.28
N ILE A 108 -9.47 -12.37 2.24
CA ILE A 108 -8.70 -12.92 3.37
C ILE A 108 -7.54 -11.99 3.75
N PHE A 109 -6.76 -11.50 2.78
CA PHE A 109 -5.62 -10.64 3.06
C PHE A 109 -6.02 -9.22 3.48
N LEU A 110 -7.20 -8.72 3.09
CA LEU A 110 -7.77 -7.49 3.61
C LEU A 110 -8.30 -7.64 5.04
N ASP A 111 -8.85 -8.81 5.39
CA ASP A 111 -9.29 -9.10 6.77
C ASP A 111 -8.09 -9.20 7.74
N CYS A 112 -6.89 -9.48 7.21
CA CYS A 112 -5.63 -9.55 7.96
C CYS A 112 -4.76 -8.27 7.84
N CYS A 113 -5.20 -7.25 7.10
CA CYS A 113 -4.45 -6.00 6.98
C CYS A 113 -4.69 -5.07 8.18
N LEU A 114 -3.80 -4.07 8.33
CA LEU A 114 -4.07 -2.99 9.27
C LEU A 114 -5.25 -2.18 8.75
N ASP A 115 -6.25 -1.97 9.61
CA ASP A 115 -7.47 -1.25 9.22
C ASP A 115 -7.17 0.23 8.95
N VAL A 116 -7.82 0.78 7.92
CA VAL A 116 -7.69 2.18 7.52
C VAL A 116 -9.06 2.83 7.56
N TYR A 117 -9.26 3.68 8.54
CA TYR A 117 -10.41 4.57 8.55
C TYR A 117 -10.12 5.81 7.70
N VAL A 118 -10.95 6.06 6.71
CA VAL A 118 -10.90 7.27 5.87
C VAL A 118 -11.96 8.25 6.37
N PRO A 119 -11.57 9.25 7.19
CA PRO A 119 -12.51 10.23 7.72
C PRO A 119 -12.97 11.22 6.64
N PRO A 120 -14.08 11.95 6.85
CA PRO A 120 -14.40 13.14 6.08
C PRO A 120 -13.25 14.16 6.13
N LEU A 121 -13.09 14.99 5.10
CA LEU A 121 -12.14 16.12 5.12
C LEU A 121 -12.66 17.23 6.03
N ASP A 122 -11.78 17.88 6.79
CA ASP A 122 -12.14 18.93 7.76
C ASP A 122 -12.82 20.16 7.10
N ASN A 123 -12.56 20.40 5.81
CA ASN A 123 -13.07 21.54 5.06
C ASN A 123 -14.22 21.18 4.10
N GLU A 124 -14.80 20.00 4.19
CA GLU A 124 -15.98 19.59 3.40
C GLU A 124 -17.29 20.05 4.07
N THR A 125 -17.32 21.28 4.59
CA THR A 125 -18.56 21.91 5.01
C THR A 125 -19.38 22.35 3.80
N GLU A 126 -20.56 21.75 3.62
CA GLU A 126 -21.82 22.22 3.03
C GLU A 126 -21.85 23.04 1.73
N GLU A 127 -20.77 23.64 1.24
CA GLU A 127 -20.82 24.51 0.05
C GLU A 127 -20.88 23.78 -1.31
N TYR A 128 -20.79 22.45 -1.32
CA TYR A 128 -20.72 21.68 -2.57
C TYR A 128 -22.10 21.31 -3.16
N THR A 129 -23.19 21.64 -2.49
CA THR A 129 -24.55 21.25 -2.93
C THR A 129 -25.16 22.15 -4.02
N ALA A 130 -24.52 23.27 -4.38
CA ALA A 130 -25.17 24.29 -5.21
C ALA A 130 -24.70 24.39 -6.66
N SER A 131 -23.67 23.65 -7.11
CA SER A 131 -23.15 23.85 -8.48
C SER A 131 -22.75 22.59 -9.25
N SER A 132 -23.29 21.42 -8.91
CA SER A 132 -23.20 20.26 -9.81
C SER A 132 -24.06 20.52 -11.04
N PRO A 133 -23.52 20.43 -12.28
CA PRO A 133 -24.35 20.55 -13.48
C PRO A 133 -25.39 19.44 -13.42
N SER A 134 -26.65 19.83 -13.48
CA SER A 134 -27.81 18.94 -13.44
C SER A 134 -27.66 17.78 -14.43
N GLY A 135 -27.58 16.53 -13.91
CA GLY A 135 -27.59 15.31 -14.72
C GLY A 135 -26.36 14.41 -14.63
N ALA A 136 -25.41 14.69 -13.73
CA ALA A 136 -24.36 13.72 -13.40
C ALA A 136 -24.86 12.78 -12.29
N ASP A 137 -24.53 11.50 -12.42
CA ASP A 137 -24.73 10.48 -11.39
C ASP A 137 -24.25 10.99 -10.03
N VAL A 138 -24.91 10.55 -8.95
CA VAL A 138 -24.65 10.92 -7.56
C VAL A 138 -23.14 11.11 -7.30
N GLU A 139 -22.78 12.29 -6.81
CA GLU A 139 -21.42 12.68 -6.48
C GLU A 139 -20.72 11.59 -5.65
N TYR A 140 -19.67 10.99 -6.21
CA TYR A 140 -18.90 9.97 -5.50
C TYR A 140 -18.00 10.63 -4.46
N ARG A 141 -18.26 10.37 -3.18
CA ARG A 141 -17.50 10.91 -2.05
C ARG A 141 -16.45 9.92 -1.48
N GLY A 142 -16.22 8.80 -2.16
CA GLY A 142 -15.24 7.81 -1.74
C GLY A 142 -13.83 8.15 -2.21
N THR A 143 -12.90 7.26 -1.89
CA THR A 143 -11.52 7.35 -2.37
C THR A 143 -11.37 6.68 -3.72
N LEU A 144 -10.45 7.21 -4.54
CA LEU A 144 -10.00 6.59 -5.79
C LEU A 144 -8.65 5.90 -5.58
N ASP A 145 -8.34 4.91 -6.43
CA ASP A 145 -7.01 4.33 -6.56
C ASP A 145 -6.64 4.12 -8.03
N LEU A 146 -5.34 4.18 -8.32
CA LEU A 146 -4.75 3.89 -9.62
C LEU A 146 -3.50 3.06 -9.39
N VAL A 147 -3.50 1.80 -9.85
CA VAL A 147 -2.44 0.85 -9.51
C VAL A 147 -2.25 -0.17 -10.62
N GLY A 148 -1.00 -0.51 -10.95
CA GLY A 148 -0.66 -1.62 -11.84
C GLY A 148 -0.31 -2.89 -11.07
N THR A 149 -0.39 -4.04 -11.75
CA THR A 149 0.09 -5.33 -11.21
C THR A 149 1.60 -5.37 -11.10
N GLY A 150 2.30 -4.56 -11.89
CA GLY A 150 3.72 -4.74 -12.16
C GLY A 150 4.00 -5.96 -13.05
N GLY A 151 5.27 -6.19 -13.33
CA GLY A 151 5.69 -7.38 -14.07
C GLY A 151 5.59 -7.28 -15.59
N ASP A 152 5.31 -6.11 -16.14
CA ASP A 152 5.25 -5.82 -17.57
C ASP A 152 6.64 -5.75 -18.24
N GLY A 153 7.71 -5.61 -17.46
CA GLY A 153 9.09 -5.51 -17.93
C GLY A 153 9.42 -4.21 -18.69
N LYS A 154 8.57 -3.17 -18.56
CA LYS A 154 8.70 -1.93 -19.35
C LYS A 154 9.48 -0.83 -18.67
N ASP A 155 9.70 -0.86 -17.38
CA ASP A 155 10.44 0.15 -16.60
C ASP A 155 10.11 1.61 -17.00
N THR A 156 8.81 1.94 -17.00
CA THR A 156 8.31 3.29 -17.29
C THR A 156 8.34 4.19 -16.07
N PHE A 157 8.26 5.51 -16.26
CA PHE A 157 8.13 6.52 -15.23
C PHE A 157 7.01 6.17 -14.23
N ASN A 158 7.16 6.59 -12.96
CA ASN A 158 6.17 6.33 -11.88
C ASN A 158 4.84 7.07 -12.11
N VAL A 159 4.23 6.83 -13.27
CA VAL A 159 3.10 7.61 -13.77
C VAL A 159 1.85 7.48 -12.90
N SER A 160 1.52 6.29 -12.44
CA SER A 160 0.32 6.08 -11.61
C SER A 160 0.37 6.86 -10.29
N THR A 161 1.57 6.99 -9.67
CA THR A 161 1.74 7.78 -8.45
C THR A 161 1.63 9.28 -8.74
N THR A 162 2.25 9.73 -9.83
CA THR A 162 2.20 11.14 -10.25
C THR A 162 0.78 11.54 -10.65
N ALA A 163 0.09 10.69 -11.40
CA ALA A 163 -1.30 10.88 -11.79
C ALA A 163 -2.27 10.92 -10.59
N ALA A 164 -2.02 10.11 -9.57
CA ALA A 164 -2.79 10.14 -8.32
C ALA A 164 -2.70 11.51 -7.62
N MET A 165 -1.52 12.13 -7.59
CA MET A 165 -1.32 13.48 -7.05
C MET A 165 -2.05 14.54 -7.89
N VAL A 166 -1.97 14.43 -9.22
CA VAL A 166 -2.70 15.34 -10.14
C VAL A 166 -4.21 15.21 -9.95
N ALA A 167 -4.75 14.01 -9.91
CA ALA A 167 -6.18 13.80 -9.69
C ALA A 167 -6.63 14.35 -8.33
N ALA A 168 -5.85 14.15 -7.26
CA ALA A 168 -6.15 14.66 -5.93
C ALA A 168 -6.12 16.20 -5.83
N GLY A 169 -5.47 16.89 -6.76
CA GLY A 169 -5.53 18.36 -6.89
C GLY A 169 -6.87 18.88 -7.42
N VAL A 170 -7.69 18.04 -8.05
CA VAL A 170 -9.02 18.42 -8.52
C VAL A 170 -9.99 18.52 -7.33
N LYS A 171 -10.89 19.54 -7.38
CA LYS A 171 -11.86 19.78 -6.31
C LYS A 171 -12.75 18.56 -6.10
N GLY A 172 -12.97 18.16 -4.84
CA GLY A 172 -13.81 17.02 -4.45
C GLY A 172 -13.16 15.64 -4.61
N VAL A 173 -12.01 15.53 -5.27
CA VAL A 173 -11.32 14.23 -5.49
C VAL A 173 -10.45 13.88 -4.30
N ARG A 174 -10.54 12.61 -3.87
CA ARG A 174 -9.64 11.99 -2.89
C ARG A 174 -9.01 10.74 -3.48
N VAL A 175 -7.70 10.63 -3.36
CA VAL A 175 -6.97 9.46 -3.83
C VAL A 175 -6.19 8.84 -2.67
N CYS A 176 -6.48 7.58 -2.38
CA CYS A 176 -5.72 6.74 -1.44
C CYS A 176 -4.99 5.67 -2.23
N LYS A 177 -3.79 6.01 -2.71
CA LYS A 177 -3.00 5.09 -3.54
C LYS A 177 -2.36 4.00 -2.68
N HIS A 178 -2.55 2.75 -3.09
CA HIS A 178 -1.82 1.61 -2.55
C HIS A 178 -0.59 1.30 -3.40
N GLY A 179 0.55 1.03 -2.76
CA GLY A 179 1.77 0.75 -3.49
C GLY A 179 2.94 0.29 -2.62
N ALA A 180 4.05 -0.05 -3.28
CA ALA A 180 5.24 -0.62 -2.65
C ALA A 180 6.53 0.02 -3.17
N LYS A 181 7.66 -0.41 -2.63
CA LYS A 181 8.99 -0.16 -3.23
C LYS A 181 9.12 -0.94 -4.54
N ALA A 182 10.09 -0.55 -5.34
CA ALA A 182 10.45 -1.28 -6.55
C ALA A 182 10.71 -2.77 -6.24
N SER A 183 10.23 -3.64 -7.12
CA SER A 183 10.55 -5.06 -7.06
C SER A 183 11.37 -5.53 -8.28
N SER A 184 11.05 -5.03 -9.46
CA SER A 184 11.75 -5.31 -10.72
C SER A 184 12.06 -4.05 -11.55
N SER A 185 11.45 -2.91 -11.23
CA SER A 185 11.69 -1.62 -11.88
C SER A 185 12.82 -0.84 -11.21
N THR A 186 13.35 0.18 -11.89
CA THR A 186 14.39 1.09 -11.38
C THR A 186 13.90 1.92 -10.19
N SER A 187 12.62 2.32 -10.18
CA SER A 187 12.01 3.12 -9.11
C SER A 187 10.57 2.66 -8.87
N GLY A 188 10.23 2.37 -7.61
CA GLY A 188 8.85 2.08 -7.21
C GLY A 188 8.11 3.32 -6.71
N SER A 189 6.80 3.18 -6.51
CA SER A 189 5.94 4.27 -6.01
C SER A 189 6.42 4.84 -4.67
N ALA A 190 6.81 3.96 -3.73
CA ALA A 190 7.32 4.40 -2.44
C ALA A 190 8.68 5.08 -2.54
N ASP A 191 9.55 4.60 -3.46
CA ASP A 191 10.87 5.17 -3.66
C ASP A 191 10.75 6.61 -4.18
N LEU A 192 9.89 6.86 -5.18
CA LEU A 192 9.59 8.21 -5.66
C LEU A 192 9.09 9.13 -4.53
N LEU A 193 8.13 8.66 -3.72
CA LEU A 193 7.55 9.49 -2.65
C LEU A 193 8.54 9.80 -1.54
N MET A 194 9.44 8.88 -1.21
CA MET A 194 10.53 9.14 -0.27
C MET A 194 11.52 10.16 -0.83
N SER A 195 11.87 10.11 -2.11
CA SER A 195 12.67 11.13 -2.78
C SER A 195 11.97 12.51 -2.88
N LEU A 196 10.63 12.53 -2.83
CA LEU A 196 9.84 13.77 -2.68
C LEU A 196 9.73 14.25 -1.22
N GLY A 197 10.44 13.62 -0.29
CA GLY A 197 10.52 14.01 1.12
C GLY A 197 9.37 13.51 1.99
N ILE A 198 8.59 12.53 1.56
CA ILE A 198 7.50 11.96 2.37
C ILE A 198 8.07 10.88 3.29
N PRO A 199 7.88 10.97 4.63
CA PRO A 199 8.47 10.05 5.60
C PRO A 199 7.64 8.75 5.74
N LEU A 200 7.45 8.00 4.64
CA LEU A 200 6.58 6.82 4.57
C LEU A 200 6.91 5.74 5.59
N LEU A 201 8.20 5.52 5.87
CA LEU A 201 8.66 4.47 6.78
C LEU A 201 8.42 4.81 8.25
N SER A 202 8.29 6.10 8.56
CA SER A 202 8.12 6.61 9.93
C SER A 202 6.66 6.95 10.26
N LEU A 203 5.75 6.97 9.26
CA LEU A 203 4.34 7.27 9.47
C LEU A 203 3.58 6.02 9.94
N PRO A 204 3.18 5.91 11.21
CA PRO A 204 2.43 4.75 11.68
C PRO A 204 1.04 4.70 11.09
N ALA A 205 0.52 3.49 10.83
CA ALA A 205 -0.83 3.31 10.31
C ALA A 205 -1.92 3.95 11.20
N SER A 206 -1.72 3.96 12.51
CA SER A 206 -2.64 4.59 13.49
C SER A 206 -2.75 6.10 13.34
N GLN A 207 -1.75 6.76 12.76
CA GLN A 207 -1.74 8.21 12.55
C GLN A 207 -2.32 8.63 11.20
N LEU A 208 -2.45 7.70 10.27
CA LEU A 208 -2.96 7.99 8.93
C LEU A 208 -4.34 8.66 8.93
N PRO A 209 -5.33 8.29 9.77
CA PRO A 209 -6.63 8.97 9.79
C PRO A 209 -6.53 10.47 10.08
N SER A 210 -5.57 10.92 10.90
CA SER A 210 -5.34 12.35 11.16
C SER A 210 -4.79 13.08 9.94
N VAL A 211 -3.90 12.45 9.19
CA VAL A 211 -3.37 12.97 7.92
C VAL A 211 -4.48 13.04 6.86
N LEU A 212 -5.31 12.00 6.77
CA LEU A 212 -6.41 11.89 5.82
C LEU A 212 -7.52 12.94 6.03
N ARG A 213 -7.65 13.54 7.20
CA ARG A 213 -8.59 14.65 7.42
C ARG A 213 -8.23 15.89 6.60
N LYS A 214 -6.95 16.10 6.31
CA LYS A 214 -6.44 17.30 5.67
C LYS A 214 -5.91 17.08 4.27
N SER A 215 -5.42 15.86 3.97
CA SER A 215 -4.83 15.53 2.69
C SER A 215 -5.82 14.82 1.78
N LYS A 216 -5.93 15.32 0.54
CA LYS A 216 -6.70 14.69 -0.53
C LYS A 216 -5.93 13.59 -1.24
N PHE A 217 -4.60 13.64 -1.21
CA PHE A 217 -3.71 12.57 -1.65
C PHE A 217 -3.17 11.84 -0.44
N SER A 218 -3.07 10.51 -0.51
CA SER A 218 -2.36 9.70 0.47
C SER A 218 -1.78 8.46 -0.18
N PHE A 219 -0.77 7.91 0.48
CA PHE A 219 -0.11 6.69 0.05
C PHE A 219 -0.13 5.64 1.17
N LEU A 220 -0.66 4.47 0.85
CA LEU A 220 -0.73 3.32 1.73
C LEU A 220 0.42 2.37 1.37
N PHE A 221 1.47 2.40 2.18
CA PHE A 221 2.68 1.61 1.94
C PHE A 221 2.42 0.13 2.22
N ALA A 222 2.38 -0.71 1.20
CA ALA A 222 1.93 -2.10 1.27
C ALA A 222 2.64 -2.91 2.37
N GLN A 223 3.96 -2.73 2.55
CA GLN A 223 4.73 -3.45 3.56
C GLN A 223 4.31 -3.11 5.00
N LEU A 224 3.78 -1.90 5.22
CA LEU A 224 3.27 -1.48 6.53
C LEU A 224 1.87 -2.04 6.79
N TYR A 225 1.01 -1.99 5.78
CA TYR A 225 -0.42 -2.33 5.94
C TYR A 225 -0.74 -3.82 5.85
N HIS A 226 0.15 -4.62 5.25
CA HIS A 226 -0.05 -6.06 5.05
C HIS A 226 1.01 -6.91 5.77
N PRO A 227 1.01 -6.96 7.12
CA PRO A 227 1.99 -7.74 7.88
C PRO A 227 1.95 -9.23 7.53
N ALA A 228 0.78 -9.77 7.14
CA ALA A 228 0.62 -11.16 6.73
C ALA A 228 1.42 -11.53 5.46
N LEU A 229 1.77 -10.56 4.61
CA LEU A 229 2.58 -10.81 3.41
C LEU A 229 4.09 -10.85 3.68
N ALA A 230 4.56 -10.27 4.77
CA ALA A 230 6.00 -10.14 5.06
C ALA A 230 6.72 -11.50 5.14
N PRO A 231 6.21 -12.52 5.87
CA PRO A 231 6.86 -13.83 5.96
C PRO A 231 6.91 -14.59 4.62
N LEU A 232 5.98 -14.31 3.71
CA LEU A 232 5.94 -14.93 2.38
C LEU A 232 7.01 -14.39 1.42
N GLY A 233 7.56 -13.20 1.69
CA GLY A 233 8.54 -12.55 0.83
C GLY A 233 9.79 -13.40 0.54
N PRO A 234 10.50 -13.93 1.55
CA PRO A 234 11.66 -14.80 1.33
C PRO A 234 11.33 -16.07 0.55
N ILE A 235 10.18 -16.70 0.84
CA ILE A 235 9.75 -17.92 0.15
C ILE A 235 9.51 -17.64 -1.34
N ARG A 236 8.78 -16.57 -1.65
CA ARG A 236 8.51 -16.16 -3.03
C ARG A 236 9.79 -15.85 -3.81
N ARG A 237 10.76 -15.19 -3.19
CA ARG A 237 12.07 -14.94 -3.83
C ARG A 237 12.82 -16.23 -4.14
N SER A 238 12.81 -17.21 -3.22
CA SER A 238 13.51 -18.49 -3.43
C SER A 238 12.82 -19.37 -4.48
N LEU A 239 11.54 -19.18 -4.76
CA LEU A 239 10.84 -19.88 -5.85
C LEU A 239 11.30 -19.43 -7.25
N GLY A 240 11.72 -18.17 -7.40
CA GLY A 240 12.25 -17.64 -8.65
C GLY A 240 11.22 -17.47 -9.79
N PHE A 241 9.93 -17.63 -9.52
CA PHE A 241 8.84 -17.43 -10.49
C PHE A 241 7.65 -16.66 -9.88
N PRO A 242 6.83 -15.98 -10.70
CA PRO A 242 5.66 -15.26 -10.23
C PRO A 242 4.59 -16.18 -9.60
N THR A 243 4.03 -15.75 -8.48
CA THR A 243 2.92 -16.40 -7.76
C THR A 243 1.71 -15.49 -7.75
N ILE A 244 0.56 -15.95 -7.22
CA ILE A 244 -0.65 -15.11 -7.04
C ILE A 244 -0.34 -13.77 -6.36
N PHE A 245 0.61 -13.73 -5.43
CA PHE A 245 0.97 -12.51 -4.69
C PHE A 245 1.70 -11.45 -5.52
N ASN A 246 2.16 -11.78 -6.73
CA ASN A 246 2.76 -10.79 -7.63
C ASN A 246 1.71 -9.88 -8.27
N VAL A 247 0.48 -10.36 -8.40
CA VAL A 247 -0.63 -9.64 -9.04
C VAL A 247 -1.79 -9.32 -8.08
N LEU A 248 -1.70 -9.74 -6.81
CA LEU A 248 -2.75 -9.51 -5.81
C LEU A 248 -2.77 -8.05 -5.28
N GLY A 249 -1.64 -7.35 -5.33
CA GLY A 249 -1.46 -6.01 -4.78
C GLY A 249 -2.59 -5.02 -5.09
N PRO A 250 -3.01 -4.88 -6.37
CA PRO A 250 -4.10 -4.00 -6.76
C PRO A 250 -5.47 -4.32 -6.13
N LEU A 251 -5.67 -5.54 -5.68
CA LEU A 251 -6.94 -5.97 -5.11
C LEU A 251 -7.02 -5.82 -3.60
N ILE A 252 -5.93 -5.45 -2.93
CA ILE A 252 -5.85 -5.43 -1.46
C ILE A 252 -5.59 -4.04 -0.87
N ASN A 253 -6.02 -2.97 -1.54
CA ASN A 253 -5.91 -1.63 -0.97
C ASN A 253 -6.72 -1.51 0.32
N PRO A 254 -6.08 -1.20 1.48
CA PRO A 254 -6.75 -1.11 2.78
C PRO A 254 -7.82 -0.01 2.87
N ALA A 255 -7.74 1.04 2.04
CA ALA A 255 -8.77 2.08 1.96
C ALA A 255 -10.05 1.61 1.24
N LYS A 256 -10.05 0.41 0.66
CA LYS A 256 -11.20 -0.25 0.02
C LYS A 256 -11.93 0.65 -1.00
N PRO A 257 -11.22 1.30 -1.95
CA PRO A 257 -11.84 2.20 -2.91
C PRO A 257 -12.92 1.47 -3.72
N LYS A 258 -14.05 2.15 -3.95
CA LYS A 258 -15.15 1.59 -4.76
C LYS A 258 -15.03 1.93 -6.23
N ARG A 259 -14.11 2.84 -6.58
CA ARG A 259 -13.78 3.21 -7.96
C ARG A 259 -12.27 3.26 -8.14
N CYS A 260 -11.76 2.61 -9.20
CA CYS A 260 -10.32 2.51 -9.42
C CYS A 260 -9.96 2.25 -10.88
N ILE A 261 -8.68 2.48 -11.19
CA ILE A 261 -8.04 1.93 -12.40
C ILE A 261 -7.01 0.90 -11.95
N LEU A 262 -7.02 -0.25 -12.63
CA LEU A 262 -6.13 -1.35 -12.37
C LEU A 262 -5.45 -1.78 -13.67
N GLY A 263 -4.14 -1.57 -13.76
CA GLY A 263 -3.34 -2.00 -14.90
C GLY A 263 -2.91 -3.46 -14.78
N VAL A 264 -2.98 -4.19 -15.88
CA VAL A 264 -2.51 -5.57 -16.00
C VAL A 264 -1.52 -5.71 -17.15
N HIS A 265 -0.47 -6.52 -16.95
CA HIS A 265 0.59 -6.70 -17.95
C HIS A 265 0.24 -7.67 -19.08
N SER A 266 -0.97 -8.22 -19.07
CA SER A 266 -1.39 -9.21 -20.09
C SER A 266 -2.90 -9.15 -20.31
N TYR A 267 -3.30 -9.18 -21.58
CA TYR A 267 -4.69 -9.12 -22.02
C TYR A 267 -5.60 -10.15 -21.30
N TYR A 268 -5.14 -11.38 -21.14
CA TYR A 268 -5.95 -12.45 -20.51
C TYR A 268 -6.30 -12.17 -19.05
N LEU A 269 -5.55 -11.31 -18.36
CA LEU A 269 -5.84 -10.93 -16.98
C LEU A 269 -6.98 -9.89 -16.88
N GLY A 270 -7.23 -9.12 -17.93
CA GLY A 270 -8.17 -8.02 -17.90
C GLY A 270 -9.55 -8.42 -17.41
N ARG A 271 -10.20 -9.36 -18.11
CA ARG A 271 -11.53 -9.85 -17.73
C ARG A 271 -11.55 -10.55 -16.37
N ILE A 272 -10.48 -11.31 -16.04
CA ILE A 272 -10.36 -12.02 -14.77
C ILE A 272 -10.36 -11.02 -13.60
N PHE A 273 -9.62 -9.93 -13.72
CA PHE A 273 -9.59 -8.87 -12.70
C PHE A 273 -10.89 -8.09 -12.61
N ALA A 274 -11.54 -7.81 -13.74
CA ALA A 274 -12.86 -7.19 -13.76
C ALA A 274 -13.89 -8.03 -12.99
N GLU A 275 -13.90 -9.35 -13.23
CA GLU A 275 -14.78 -10.28 -12.52
C GLU A 275 -14.43 -10.39 -11.02
N ALA A 276 -13.14 -10.39 -10.66
CA ALA A 276 -12.72 -10.38 -9.26
C ALA A 276 -13.20 -9.12 -8.53
N LEU A 277 -13.07 -7.94 -9.15
CA LEU A 277 -13.56 -6.67 -8.61
C LEU A 277 -15.09 -6.65 -8.50
N ARG A 278 -15.80 -7.19 -9.51
CA ARG A 278 -17.27 -7.36 -9.47
C ARG A 278 -17.71 -8.19 -8.26
N LYS A 279 -17.07 -9.34 -8.04
CA LYS A 279 -17.35 -10.22 -6.88
C LYS A 279 -17.09 -9.52 -5.53
N ARG A 280 -16.20 -8.53 -5.49
CA ARG A 280 -15.90 -7.73 -4.31
C ARG A 280 -16.81 -6.51 -4.13
N GLY A 281 -17.75 -6.30 -5.03
CA GLY A 281 -18.70 -5.18 -4.95
C GLY A 281 -18.07 -3.81 -5.26
N THR A 282 -17.06 -3.77 -6.15
CA THR A 282 -16.54 -2.54 -6.74
C THR A 282 -17.63 -1.93 -7.62
N GLN A 283 -17.85 -0.61 -7.51
CA GLN A 283 -18.92 0.10 -8.22
C GLN A 283 -18.53 0.38 -9.67
N ARG A 284 -17.32 0.90 -9.87
CA ARG A 284 -16.78 1.20 -11.19
C ARG A 284 -15.27 1.00 -11.21
N ALA A 285 -14.78 0.31 -12.22
CA ALA A 285 -13.34 0.15 -12.43
C ALA A 285 -13.03 0.06 -13.93
N TRP A 286 -11.87 0.57 -14.30
CA TRP A 286 -11.22 0.22 -15.55
C TRP A 286 -10.06 -0.71 -15.26
N ILE A 287 -10.07 -1.87 -15.89
CA ILE A 287 -8.91 -2.74 -15.97
C ILE A 287 -8.29 -2.46 -17.33
N VAL A 288 -7.03 -2.06 -17.35
CA VAL A 288 -6.35 -1.56 -18.55
C VAL A 288 -5.12 -2.40 -18.87
N CYS A 289 -4.86 -2.59 -20.17
CA CYS A 289 -3.68 -3.25 -20.68
C CYS A 289 -3.24 -2.56 -21.96
N GLY A 290 -2.12 -1.89 -21.97
CA GLY A 290 -1.50 -1.40 -23.21
C GLY A 290 -1.25 -2.58 -24.15
N GLN A 291 -1.56 -2.46 -25.44
CA GLN A 291 -1.45 -3.60 -26.38
C GLN A 291 -0.01 -4.13 -26.51
N GLU A 292 0.97 -3.35 -26.14
CA GLU A 292 2.38 -3.76 -26.02
C GLU A 292 2.67 -4.53 -24.69
N GLY A 293 1.67 -4.80 -23.87
CA GLY A 293 1.80 -5.48 -22.58
C GLY A 293 2.17 -4.55 -21.41
N LEU A 294 1.91 -3.24 -21.54
CA LEU A 294 2.08 -2.26 -20.47
C LEU A 294 0.93 -2.37 -19.47
N ASP A 295 1.22 -2.38 -18.17
CA ASP A 295 0.22 -2.40 -17.11
C ASP A 295 -0.29 -1.00 -16.69
N GLU A 296 -0.42 -0.13 -17.69
CA GLU A 296 -0.95 1.24 -17.62
C GLU A 296 -1.70 1.56 -18.91
N ILE A 297 -2.37 2.71 -19.00
CA ILE A 297 -2.87 3.22 -20.28
C ILE A 297 -1.69 3.66 -21.13
N SER A 298 -1.54 3.07 -22.31
CA SER A 298 -0.37 3.31 -23.17
C SER A 298 -0.30 4.76 -23.67
N PRO A 299 0.83 5.44 -23.50
CA PRO A 299 1.07 6.71 -24.17
C PRO A 299 1.45 6.53 -25.65
N ALA A 300 1.83 5.32 -26.07
CA ALA A 300 2.36 5.04 -27.38
C ALA A 300 1.30 4.54 -28.38
N GLY A 301 0.19 4.02 -27.89
CA GLY A 301 -0.81 3.42 -28.76
C GLY A 301 -2.11 3.02 -28.07
N LYS A 302 -2.67 1.94 -28.54
CA LYS A 302 -3.97 1.45 -28.06
C LYS A 302 -3.83 0.72 -26.73
N THR A 303 -4.86 0.87 -25.92
CA THR A 303 -5.03 0.20 -24.63
C THR A 303 -6.37 -0.53 -24.63
N ASP A 304 -6.37 -1.80 -24.30
CA ASP A 304 -7.59 -2.57 -24.08
C ASP A 304 -8.13 -2.27 -22.69
N VAL A 305 -9.45 -2.10 -22.58
CA VAL A 305 -10.15 -1.72 -21.35
C VAL A 305 -11.29 -2.69 -21.10
N TRP A 306 -11.35 -3.21 -19.89
CA TRP A 306 -12.51 -3.91 -19.32
C TRP A 306 -13.13 -3.00 -18.29
N GLU A 307 -14.20 -2.30 -18.66
CA GLU A 307 -14.94 -1.47 -17.72
C GLU A 307 -15.92 -2.30 -16.92
N LEU A 308 -15.74 -2.33 -15.61
CA LEU A 308 -16.77 -2.73 -14.67
C LEU A 308 -17.56 -1.48 -14.28
N LYS A 309 -18.86 -1.47 -14.56
CA LYS A 309 -19.76 -0.41 -14.13
C LYS A 309 -21.11 -1.02 -13.76
N ASP A 310 -21.61 -0.71 -12.56
CA ASP A 310 -22.92 -1.15 -12.07
C ASP A 310 -23.15 -2.68 -12.17
N GLY A 311 -22.07 -3.47 -11.98
CA GLY A 311 -22.08 -4.93 -12.06
C GLY A 311 -21.93 -5.53 -13.45
N GLU A 312 -21.94 -4.71 -14.49
CA GLU A 312 -21.71 -5.14 -15.88
C GLU A 312 -20.24 -4.93 -16.28
N ILE A 313 -19.73 -5.78 -17.16
CA ILE A 313 -18.37 -5.70 -17.70
C ILE A 313 -18.47 -5.54 -19.21
N THR A 314 -17.98 -4.41 -19.71
CA THR A 314 -17.89 -4.10 -21.15
C THR A 314 -16.43 -4.00 -21.56
N GLU A 315 -16.14 -4.29 -22.83
CA GLU A 315 -14.79 -4.28 -23.39
C GLU A 315 -14.72 -3.27 -24.53
N PHE A 316 -13.70 -2.44 -24.54
CA PHE A 316 -13.42 -1.49 -25.61
C PHE A 316 -11.93 -1.14 -25.63
N THR A 317 -11.53 -0.34 -26.59
CA THR A 317 -10.15 0.14 -26.74
C THR A 317 -10.13 1.65 -26.73
N ILE A 318 -9.09 2.21 -26.10
CA ILE A 318 -8.81 3.65 -26.06
C ILE A 318 -7.39 3.94 -26.54
N GLU A 319 -7.16 5.19 -26.92
CA GLU A 319 -5.83 5.68 -27.29
C GLU A 319 -5.65 7.16 -26.87
N PRO A 320 -4.44 7.72 -26.82
CA PRO A 320 -4.20 9.08 -26.34
C PRO A 320 -5.04 10.16 -27.01
N GLU A 321 -5.38 10.01 -28.27
CA GLU A 321 -6.21 10.94 -29.05
C GLU A 321 -7.65 11.05 -28.53
N ASP A 322 -8.20 10.00 -27.88
CA ASP A 322 -9.51 10.04 -27.24
C ASP A 322 -9.54 11.04 -26.08
N PHE A 323 -8.38 11.27 -25.47
CA PHE A 323 -8.16 12.25 -24.40
C PHE A 323 -7.76 13.64 -24.95
N GLY A 324 -7.58 13.79 -26.26
CA GLY A 324 -7.06 15.00 -26.88
C GLY A 324 -5.54 15.18 -26.66
N LEU A 325 -4.81 14.09 -26.45
CA LEU A 325 -3.37 14.05 -26.23
C LEU A 325 -2.66 13.43 -27.44
N GLN A 326 -1.36 13.70 -27.57
CA GLN A 326 -0.53 13.10 -28.61
C GLN A 326 0.03 11.76 -28.15
N LYS A 327 0.36 10.88 -29.11
CA LYS A 327 1.13 9.66 -28.85
C LYS A 327 2.60 9.97 -28.59
N HIS A 328 3.19 9.27 -27.68
CA HIS A 328 4.60 9.33 -27.34
C HIS A 328 5.20 7.93 -27.29
N PRO A 329 6.33 7.68 -27.95
CA PRO A 329 7.03 6.39 -27.83
C PRO A 329 7.37 6.05 -26.38
N LEU A 330 7.34 4.76 -26.00
CA LEU A 330 7.63 4.32 -24.63
C LEU A 330 9.00 4.74 -24.12
N GLU A 331 10.01 4.80 -25.01
CA GLU A 331 11.35 5.29 -24.69
C GLU A 331 11.38 6.75 -24.20
N HIS A 332 10.37 7.56 -24.55
CA HIS A 332 10.26 8.93 -24.07
C HIS A 332 9.74 9.02 -22.63
N VAL A 333 9.12 7.95 -22.11
CA VAL A 333 8.54 7.89 -20.77
C VAL A 333 9.21 6.84 -19.87
N GLY A 334 10.41 6.39 -20.23
CA GLY A 334 11.17 5.44 -19.43
C GLY A 334 11.48 5.94 -18.02
N SER A 335 11.67 5.05 -17.05
CA SER A 335 12.04 5.37 -15.67
C SER A 335 13.50 5.78 -15.52
N HIS A 336 13.79 6.46 -14.44
CA HIS A 336 15.14 6.78 -13.94
C HIS A 336 15.23 6.47 -12.46
N SER A 337 16.32 6.89 -11.82
CA SER A 337 16.42 6.85 -10.36
C SER A 337 15.25 7.58 -9.70
N ALA A 338 14.92 7.20 -8.46
CA ALA A 338 13.84 7.82 -7.72
C ALA A 338 14.02 9.35 -7.60
N ASP A 339 15.26 9.80 -7.39
CA ASP A 339 15.60 11.23 -7.27
C ASP A 339 15.40 11.99 -8.58
N GLU A 340 15.82 11.40 -9.72
CA GLU A 340 15.59 12.00 -11.03
C GLU A 340 14.09 12.05 -11.37
N ASN A 341 13.33 10.99 -11.05
CA ASN A 341 11.89 10.98 -11.23
C ASN A 341 11.22 12.03 -10.33
N ALA A 342 11.68 12.20 -9.08
CA ALA A 342 11.19 13.24 -8.17
C ALA A 342 11.46 14.65 -8.71
N ALA A 343 12.65 14.91 -9.28
CA ALA A 343 12.97 16.17 -9.91
C ALA A 343 12.07 16.47 -11.13
N ILE A 344 11.72 15.44 -11.92
CA ILE A 344 10.77 15.57 -13.04
C ILE A 344 9.38 15.95 -12.53
N VAL A 345 8.89 15.28 -11.46
CA VAL A 345 7.59 15.60 -10.83
C VAL A 345 7.55 17.04 -10.36
N LEU A 346 8.56 17.47 -9.59
CA LEU A 346 8.63 18.85 -9.08
C LEU A 346 8.66 19.88 -10.20
N LYS A 347 9.47 19.63 -11.25
CA LYS A 347 9.52 20.50 -12.42
C LYS A 347 8.19 20.57 -13.17
N MET A 348 7.48 19.45 -13.31
CA MET A 348 6.17 19.40 -13.96
C MET A 348 5.09 20.14 -13.16
N PHE A 349 5.16 20.08 -11.82
CA PHE A 349 4.19 20.73 -10.93
C PHE A 349 4.51 22.20 -10.63
N SER A 350 5.73 22.68 -10.99
CA SER A 350 6.06 24.09 -10.87
C SER A 350 5.30 24.89 -11.93
N THR A 351 4.63 25.97 -11.53
CA THR A 351 3.90 26.85 -12.44
C THR A 351 4.86 27.63 -13.36
N PRO A 352 4.46 28.00 -14.59
CA PRO A 352 5.34 28.71 -15.53
C PRO A 352 5.88 30.06 -15.07
N ASP A 353 5.27 30.68 -14.05
CA ASP A 353 5.65 32.01 -13.54
C ASP A 353 6.81 32.02 -12.53
N SER A 354 7.33 30.86 -12.14
CA SER A 354 8.55 30.81 -11.30
C SER A 354 9.82 30.89 -12.18
N SER A 355 9.98 32.00 -12.91
CA SER A 355 11.22 32.32 -13.64
C SER A 355 12.43 32.62 -12.75
N SER A 356 12.35 32.30 -11.47
CA SER A 356 13.40 32.48 -10.47
C SER A 356 13.51 31.28 -9.52
N LEU A 357 13.78 30.08 -10.06
CA LEU A 357 14.36 29.03 -9.25
C LEU A 357 15.87 29.00 -9.52
N PRO A 358 16.71 29.03 -8.46
CA PRO A 358 18.15 28.96 -8.62
C PRO A 358 18.54 27.61 -9.24
N GLU A 359 19.51 27.63 -10.13
CA GLU A 359 20.19 26.45 -10.70
C GLU A 359 21.06 25.70 -9.66
N ALA A 360 20.77 25.81 -8.38
CA ALA A 360 21.50 25.10 -7.36
C ALA A 360 20.90 23.70 -7.17
N PRO A 361 21.73 22.65 -7.14
CA PRO A 361 21.28 21.33 -6.67
C PRO A 361 20.82 21.52 -5.23
N LEU A 362 19.63 21.01 -4.90
CA LEU A 362 19.21 20.85 -3.53
C LEU A 362 20.19 19.89 -2.84
N GLU A 363 21.18 20.43 -2.15
CA GLU A 363 22.01 19.65 -1.23
C GLU A 363 21.11 19.20 -0.07
N LEU A 364 20.49 18.05 -0.24
CA LEU A 364 19.87 17.31 0.86
C LEU A 364 20.99 16.70 1.70
N ASN A 365 21.49 17.47 2.67
CA ASN A 365 22.34 16.97 3.75
C ASN A 365 21.52 16.08 4.67
N MET A 366 21.39 14.82 4.34
CA MET A 366 21.00 13.73 5.23
C MET A 366 22.10 12.68 5.18
N PRO A 367 22.68 12.27 6.32
CA PRO A 367 23.67 11.21 6.33
C PRO A 367 22.98 9.88 6.05
N LEU A 368 23.23 9.32 4.87
CA LEU A 368 22.88 7.95 4.51
C LEU A 368 23.98 7.03 5.07
N GLU A 369 23.71 6.33 6.17
CA GLU A 369 24.48 5.15 6.54
C GLU A 369 24.14 4.02 5.54
N PRO A 370 25.14 3.37 4.93
CA PRO A 370 24.91 2.30 3.97
C PRO A 370 24.53 1.02 4.70
N ALA A 371 23.28 0.59 4.59
CA ALA A 371 22.89 -0.76 4.94
C ALA A 371 23.44 -1.74 3.89
N ASN A 372 24.45 -2.52 4.28
CA ASN A 372 24.98 -3.64 3.50
C ASN A 372 23.88 -4.66 3.21
N PHE A 373 23.38 -4.69 1.99
CA PHE A 373 22.65 -5.84 1.44
C PHE A 373 23.51 -6.51 0.37
N LEU A 374 23.76 -7.80 0.61
CA LEU A 374 24.52 -8.73 -0.21
C LEU A 374 24.15 -8.65 -1.70
N ASN A 375 25.17 -8.41 -2.51
CA ASN A 375 25.16 -8.50 -3.96
C ASN A 375 24.74 -9.91 -4.41
N PHE A 376 23.65 -10.01 -5.14
CA PHE A 376 23.46 -11.04 -6.15
C PHE A 376 23.19 -10.35 -7.47
N ALA A 377 24.22 -10.36 -8.32
CA ALA A 377 24.10 -9.96 -9.71
C ALA A 377 23.47 -11.11 -10.51
N PRO A 378 22.42 -10.87 -11.31
CA PRO A 378 22.10 -11.77 -12.41
C PRO A 378 22.95 -11.35 -13.61
N GLU A 379 23.82 -12.25 -14.05
CA GLU A 379 24.49 -12.15 -15.34
C GLU A 379 23.45 -12.32 -16.47
N THR A 380 22.95 -11.22 -16.96
CA THR A 380 22.50 -11.04 -18.36
C THR A 380 22.49 -9.54 -18.66
N MET A 381 23.67 -8.95 -18.83
CA MET A 381 23.76 -7.65 -19.49
C MET A 381 23.43 -7.82 -20.96
N VAL A 382 22.18 -7.57 -21.33
CA VAL A 382 21.86 -7.19 -22.71
C VAL A 382 22.54 -5.84 -22.97
N HIS A 383 23.43 -5.79 -23.93
CA HIS A 383 24.05 -4.56 -24.42
C HIS A 383 22.96 -3.55 -24.83
N VAL A 384 22.68 -2.60 -23.94
CA VAL A 384 21.88 -1.42 -24.28
C VAL A 384 22.73 -0.60 -25.27
N ARG A 385 22.39 -0.70 -26.56
CA ARG A 385 22.88 0.28 -27.56
C ARG A 385 22.49 1.65 -27.00
N SER A 386 23.47 2.57 -26.93
CA SER A 386 23.25 3.96 -26.57
C SER A 386 22.22 4.55 -27.53
N LEU A 387 20.98 4.63 -27.14
CA LEU A 387 19.94 5.37 -27.85
C LEU A 387 20.35 6.85 -27.89
N PRO A 388 20.09 7.57 -28.99
CA PRO A 388 20.37 9.01 -29.07
C PRO A 388 19.66 9.69 -27.87
N SER A 389 20.37 10.59 -27.19
CA SER A 389 19.85 11.27 -26.00
C SER A 389 18.59 12.06 -26.36
N ILE A 390 17.46 11.63 -25.83
CA ILE A 390 16.17 12.32 -26.01
C ILE A 390 16.28 13.70 -25.35
N PRO A 391 15.94 14.80 -26.04
CA PRO A 391 15.98 16.13 -25.47
C PRO A 391 15.13 16.21 -24.21
N LYS A 392 15.64 16.82 -23.12
CA LYS A 392 14.92 16.93 -21.82
C LYS A 392 13.53 17.54 -21.94
N THR A 393 13.35 18.49 -22.87
CA THR A 393 12.04 19.13 -23.15
C THR A 393 11.05 18.17 -23.78
N VAL A 394 11.47 17.34 -24.74
CA VAL A 394 10.62 16.33 -25.40
C VAL A 394 10.19 15.28 -24.37
N ARG A 395 11.14 14.82 -23.55
CA ARG A 395 10.86 13.87 -22.48
C ARG A 395 9.89 14.42 -21.43
N LEU A 396 10.10 15.65 -20.96
CA LEU A 396 9.22 16.26 -19.97
C LEU A 396 7.78 16.39 -20.51
N GLN A 397 7.63 16.77 -21.79
CA GLN A 397 6.31 16.85 -22.42
C GLN A 397 5.67 15.47 -22.54
N ALA A 398 6.41 14.44 -22.94
CA ALA A 398 5.90 13.07 -23.02
C ALA A 398 5.44 12.54 -21.65
N ILE A 399 6.23 12.77 -20.59
CA ILE A 399 5.86 12.38 -19.22
C ILE A 399 4.65 13.20 -18.72
N LYS A 400 4.56 14.49 -19.07
CA LYS A 400 3.39 15.33 -18.74
C LYS A 400 2.12 14.78 -19.39
N ASP A 401 2.16 14.50 -20.70
CA ASP A 401 1.00 13.95 -21.42
C ASP A 401 0.65 12.54 -20.92
N TYR A 402 1.64 11.71 -20.61
CA TYR A 402 1.42 10.39 -20.01
C TYR A 402 0.76 10.50 -18.61
N THR A 403 1.16 11.48 -17.80
CA THR A 403 0.56 11.77 -16.50
C THR A 403 -0.87 12.27 -16.66
N LEU A 404 -1.12 13.17 -17.62
CA LEU A 404 -2.47 13.66 -17.92
C LEU A 404 -3.40 12.55 -18.37
N LEU A 405 -2.92 11.62 -19.21
CA LEU A 405 -3.64 10.47 -19.71
C LEU A 405 -4.18 9.61 -18.55
N GLN A 406 -3.30 9.21 -17.62
CA GLN A 406 -3.68 8.41 -16.45
C GLN A 406 -4.60 9.17 -15.50
N SER A 407 -4.30 10.46 -15.25
CA SER A 407 -5.11 11.31 -14.35
C SER A 407 -6.52 11.52 -14.89
N ALA A 408 -6.63 11.78 -16.18
CA ALA A 408 -7.91 11.98 -16.84
C ALA A 408 -8.77 10.72 -16.81
N ALA A 409 -8.18 9.56 -17.07
CA ALA A 409 -8.90 8.29 -16.94
C ALA A 409 -9.41 8.07 -15.51
N LEU A 410 -8.58 8.35 -14.48
CA LEU A 410 -9.00 8.23 -13.09
C LEU A 410 -10.14 9.18 -12.73
N LEU A 411 -10.09 10.42 -13.19
CA LEU A 411 -11.16 11.41 -13.01
C LEU A 411 -12.47 10.99 -13.70
N TYR A 412 -12.37 10.42 -14.90
CA TYR A 412 -13.53 9.91 -15.64
C TYR A 412 -14.17 8.70 -14.95
N VAL A 413 -13.36 7.73 -14.51
CA VAL A 413 -13.84 6.58 -13.73
C VAL A 413 -14.43 7.02 -12.39
N GLY A 414 -13.85 8.05 -11.79
CA GLY A 414 -14.37 8.71 -10.58
C GLY A 414 -15.69 9.44 -10.78
N SER A 415 -16.15 9.67 -12.04
CA SER A 415 -17.31 10.48 -12.43
C SER A 415 -17.16 11.98 -12.12
N TYR A 416 -15.93 12.50 -12.13
CA TYR A 416 -15.65 13.93 -12.00
C TYR A 416 -15.65 14.68 -13.33
N ALA A 417 -15.74 13.96 -14.44
CA ALA A 417 -15.86 14.48 -15.80
C ALA A 417 -16.83 13.64 -16.63
N ARG A 418 -17.49 14.26 -17.62
CA ARG A 418 -18.46 13.61 -18.51
C ARG A 418 -17.81 12.98 -19.74
N SER A 419 -16.57 13.38 -20.06
CA SER A 419 -15.80 12.86 -21.17
C SER A 419 -14.31 12.81 -20.83
N LEU A 420 -13.54 12.00 -21.57
CA LEU A 420 -12.10 11.89 -21.41
C LEU A 420 -11.39 13.22 -21.67
N LYS A 421 -11.83 13.99 -22.67
CA LYS A 421 -11.26 15.30 -22.98
C LYS A 421 -11.52 16.32 -21.87
N GLU A 422 -12.74 16.34 -21.28
CA GLU A 422 -13.04 17.19 -20.13
C GLU A 422 -12.18 16.79 -18.92
N ALA A 423 -12.01 15.49 -18.67
CA ALA A 423 -11.13 14.98 -17.62
C ALA A 423 -9.67 15.43 -17.81
N THR A 424 -9.18 15.44 -19.05
CA THR A 424 -7.83 15.95 -19.39
C THR A 424 -7.70 17.44 -19.08
N VAL A 425 -8.74 18.24 -19.35
CA VAL A 425 -8.75 19.67 -18.99
C VAL A 425 -8.66 19.84 -17.48
N LEU A 426 -9.43 19.09 -16.68
CA LEU A 426 -9.38 19.15 -15.22
C LEU A 426 -8.00 18.74 -14.68
N ALA A 427 -7.42 17.66 -15.22
CA ALA A 427 -6.07 17.21 -14.84
C ALA A 427 -5.00 18.27 -15.16
N ARG A 428 -5.08 18.90 -16.33
CA ARG A 428 -4.20 20.00 -16.74
C ARG A 428 -4.32 21.20 -15.81
N GLN A 429 -5.54 21.62 -15.50
CA GLN A 429 -5.81 22.70 -14.56
C GLN A 429 -5.26 22.41 -13.15
N SER A 430 -5.32 21.15 -12.71
CA SER A 430 -4.72 20.74 -11.42
C SER A 430 -3.21 20.98 -11.38
N ILE A 431 -2.50 20.71 -12.47
CA ILE A 431 -1.06 21.00 -12.58
C ILE A 431 -0.84 22.53 -12.65
N GLU A 432 -1.49 23.21 -13.59
CA GLU A 432 -1.24 24.62 -13.91
C GLU A 432 -1.64 25.59 -12.77
N SER A 433 -2.64 25.24 -11.96
CA SER A 433 -3.01 26.01 -10.76
C SER A 433 -2.13 25.71 -9.53
N GLY A 434 -1.18 24.78 -9.64
CA GLY A 434 -0.39 24.29 -8.52
C GLY A 434 -1.16 23.39 -7.53
N ALA A 435 -2.40 22.96 -7.85
CA ALA A 435 -3.20 22.15 -6.95
C ALA A 435 -2.61 20.73 -6.77
N ALA A 436 -2.00 20.17 -7.81
CA ALA A 436 -1.28 18.90 -7.73
C ALA A 436 -0.08 19.00 -6.78
N LEU A 437 0.69 20.09 -6.84
CA LEU A 437 1.81 20.34 -5.91
C LEU A 437 1.31 20.47 -4.47
N ARG A 438 0.25 21.26 -4.25
CA ARG A 438 -0.34 21.39 -2.91
C ARG A 438 -0.86 20.07 -2.36
N ALA A 439 -1.40 19.17 -3.19
CA ALA A 439 -1.84 17.85 -2.74
C ALA A 439 -0.66 17.00 -2.24
N LEU A 440 0.47 17.03 -2.94
CA LEU A 440 1.73 16.39 -2.52
C LEU A 440 2.26 17.00 -1.21
N GLU A 441 2.40 18.32 -1.15
CA GLU A 441 2.94 19.05 0.00
C GLU A 441 2.09 18.85 1.25
N THR A 442 0.77 18.93 1.12
CA THR A 442 -0.14 18.67 2.25
C THR A 442 0.07 17.26 2.82
N PHE A 443 0.20 16.23 1.97
CA PHE A 443 0.45 14.88 2.46
C PHE A 443 1.82 14.77 3.15
N ARG A 444 2.87 15.35 2.57
CA ARG A 444 4.22 15.37 3.15
C ARG A 444 4.23 16.05 4.52
N ASP A 445 3.68 17.26 4.59
CA ASP A 445 3.74 18.11 5.78
C ASP A 445 2.87 17.55 6.92
N GLU A 446 1.64 17.10 6.63
CA GLU A 446 0.78 16.47 7.64
C GLU A 446 1.34 15.12 8.12
N SER A 447 2.02 14.36 7.24
CA SER A 447 2.73 13.14 7.65
C SER A 447 3.86 13.47 8.64
N SER A 448 4.67 14.47 8.35
CA SER A 448 5.76 14.91 9.21
C SER A 448 5.26 15.45 10.55
N LEU A 449 4.20 16.28 10.53
CA LEU A 449 3.56 16.80 11.74
C LEU A 449 2.96 15.70 12.61
N SER A 450 2.36 14.68 11.98
CA SER A 450 1.76 13.55 12.69
C SER A 450 2.81 12.71 13.41
N ILE A 451 3.96 12.48 12.79
CA ILE A 451 5.09 11.78 13.40
C ILE A 451 5.63 12.59 14.59
N ALA A 452 5.86 13.90 14.42
CA ALA A 452 6.37 14.76 15.50
C ALA A 452 5.43 14.76 16.72
N ARG A 453 4.11 14.81 16.52
CA ARG A 453 3.11 14.74 17.60
C ARG A 453 3.18 13.40 18.34
N GLN A 454 3.31 12.30 17.63
CA GLN A 454 3.43 10.99 18.26
C GLN A 454 4.70 10.88 19.12
N GLU A 455 5.84 11.34 18.61
CA GLU A 455 7.09 11.34 19.36
C GLU A 455 6.99 12.17 20.65
N GLU A 456 6.30 13.31 20.60
CA GLU A 456 6.06 14.14 21.76
C GLU A 456 5.14 13.46 22.78
N GLU A 457 4.04 12.82 22.31
CA GLU A 457 3.15 12.04 23.17
C GLU A 457 3.88 10.87 23.84
N GLU A 458 4.74 10.17 23.12
CA GLU A 458 5.53 9.05 23.66
C GLU A 458 6.53 9.55 24.72
N LYS A 459 7.21 10.66 24.46
CA LYS A 459 8.10 11.31 25.44
C LYS A 459 7.34 11.72 26.72
N ASN A 460 6.13 12.27 26.58
CA ASN A 460 5.29 12.67 27.71
C ASN A 460 4.76 11.45 28.50
N LYS A 461 4.36 10.38 27.82
CA LYS A 461 3.98 9.11 28.46
C LYS A 461 5.16 8.48 29.21
N ALA A 462 6.36 8.51 28.65
CA ALA A 462 7.57 8.00 29.30
C ALA A 462 7.93 8.81 30.55
N LYS A 463 7.85 10.16 30.49
CA LYS A 463 8.03 11.03 31.67
C LYS A 463 7.02 10.72 32.78
N SER A 464 5.74 10.59 32.41
CA SER A 464 4.66 10.25 33.36
C SER A 464 4.84 8.87 34.02
N ARG A 465 5.33 7.87 33.26
CA ARG A 465 5.66 6.54 33.81
C ARG A 465 6.80 6.62 34.83
N LYS A 466 7.90 7.29 34.48
CA LYS A 466 9.03 7.48 35.40
C LYS A 466 8.59 8.21 36.70
N GLN A 467 7.75 9.23 36.59
CA GLN A 467 7.23 9.95 37.75
C GLN A 467 6.34 9.07 38.64
N LYS A 468 5.51 8.20 38.04
CA LYS A 468 4.69 7.23 38.80
C LYS A 468 5.53 6.16 39.49
N GLU A 469 6.61 5.70 38.84
CA GLU A 469 7.56 4.75 39.44
C GLU A 469 8.30 5.37 40.61
N SER A 470 8.84 6.58 40.47
CA SER A 470 9.49 7.33 41.54
C SER A 470 8.55 7.58 42.74
N LEU A 471 7.28 7.91 42.47
CA LEU A 471 6.26 8.06 43.56
C LEU A 471 5.96 6.74 44.27
N LYS A 472 5.93 5.60 43.54
CA LYS A 472 5.75 4.28 44.14
C LYS A 472 6.95 3.89 45.01
N GLU A 473 8.18 4.16 44.55
CA GLU A 473 9.40 3.90 45.34
C GLU A 473 9.43 4.78 46.62
N SER A 474 9.09 6.06 46.47
CA SER A 474 8.99 6.96 47.62
C SER A 474 7.94 6.51 48.65
N ARG A 475 6.77 6.07 48.19
CA ARG A 475 5.72 5.50 49.10
C ARG A 475 6.19 4.24 49.78
N LYS A 476 6.86 3.33 49.06
CA LYS A 476 7.41 2.10 49.66
C LYS A 476 8.48 2.41 50.72
N SER A 477 9.37 3.37 50.46
CA SER A 477 10.38 3.82 51.42
C SER A 477 9.73 4.42 52.67
N ILE A 478 8.68 5.23 52.53
CA ILE A 478 7.91 5.78 53.65
C ILE A 478 7.25 4.68 54.46
N GLU A 479 6.60 3.70 53.80
CA GLU A 479 5.95 2.56 54.48
C GLU A 479 6.97 1.68 55.25
N GLU A 480 8.16 1.47 54.68
CA GLU A 480 9.27 0.76 55.34
C GLU A 480 9.76 1.55 56.56
N THR A 481 9.91 2.87 56.46
CA THR A 481 10.34 3.75 57.57
C THR A 481 9.32 3.76 58.70
N ILE A 482 8.01 3.75 58.40
CA ILE A 482 6.92 3.68 59.40
C ILE A 482 6.94 2.33 60.12
N LYS A 483 7.16 1.23 59.40
CA LYS A 483 7.26 -0.09 59.99
C LYS A 483 8.44 -0.25 60.94
N ASP A 484 9.57 0.35 60.60
CA ASP A 484 10.73 0.37 61.47
C ASP A 484 10.51 1.23 62.74
N GLN A 485 9.77 2.35 62.67
CA GLN A 485 9.41 3.15 63.85
C GLN A 485 8.43 2.45 64.76
N ASP A 486 7.48 1.68 64.24
CA ASP A 486 6.55 0.85 65.05
C ASP A 486 7.25 -0.30 65.78
N GLN A 487 8.39 -0.77 65.29
CA GLN A 487 9.18 -1.81 65.94
C GLN A 487 9.95 -1.29 67.18
N TYR A 488 10.15 0.01 67.34
CA TYR A 488 10.79 0.65 68.48
C TYR A 488 9.81 1.18 69.55
N SER A 489 8.51 1.07 69.36
CA SER A 489 7.51 1.54 70.31
C SER A 489 7.20 0.53 71.46
N TYR A 490 7.90 -0.61 71.47
CA TYR A 490 7.83 -1.57 72.59
C TYR A 490 9.01 -1.36 73.58
N LEU A 491 9.04 -0.24 74.34
CA LEU A 491 9.80 -0.14 75.57
C LEU A 491 8.88 -0.51 76.74
N PRO A 492 9.30 -1.45 77.64
CA PRO A 492 8.45 -1.85 78.79
C PRO A 492 8.35 -0.68 79.79
N GLU A 493 7.16 -0.41 80.30
CA GLU A 493 6.89 0.46 81.44
C GLU A 493 7.70 0.00 82.65
N ILE A 494 8.64 0.81 83.11
CA ILE A 494 9.31 0.63 84.38
C ILE A 494 8.28 0.99 85.48
N ARG A 495 7.72 -0.05 86.15
CA ARG A 495 6.96 0.14 87.38
C ARG A 495 7.88 0.68 88.47
N GLN A 496 7.66 1.91 88.87
CA GLN A 496 8.15 2.44 90.14
C GLN A 496 7.17 2.02 91.24
N ASP A 497 7.54 0.92 91.96
CA ASP A 497 6.98 0.66 93.28
C ASP A 497 7.66 1.61 94.30
N ALA A 498 6.99 2.67 94.67
CA ALA A 498 7.35 3.49 95.83
C ALA A 498 6.56 2.98 97.02
N ALA A 499 7.22 2.26 97.89
CA ALA A 499 6.73 1.94 99.24
C ALA A 499 6.68 3.21 100.07
N VAL A 500 5.54 3.56 100.55
CA VAL A 500 5.35 4.57 101.59
C VAL A 500 5.29 3.80 102.92
N GLY A 501 6.33 3.95 103.71
CA GLY A 501 6.29 3.60 105.12
C GLY A 501 5.53 4.66 105.93
N THR A 502 4.61 4.19 106.68
CA THR A 502 4.00 4.94 107.77
C THR A 502 4.89 4.88 108.97
N ASP A 503 5.08 6.00 109.61
CA ASP A 503 5.16 6.07 111.08
C ASP A 503 4.89 7.53 111.61
N ASP A 504 3.91 7.55 112.55
CA ASP A 504 3.44 8.56 113.53
C ASP A 504 2.71 9.80 113.05
#